data_ed834333a27ff75c0dec8983ab1463c6
#
_entry.id   ed834333a27ff75c0dec8983ab1463c6
#
_cell.length_a   1.000
_cell.length_b   1.000
_cell.length_c   1.000
_cell.angle_alpha   90.00
_cell.angle_beta   90.00
_cell.angle_gamma   90.00
#
_symmetry.space_group_name_H-M   'P 1'
#
loop_
_entity.id
_entity.type
_entity.pdbx_description
1 polymer ?
#
loop_
_entity_poly.entity_id
_entity_poly.type
_entity_poly.pdbx_seq_one_letter_code
_entity_poly.pdbx_strand_id
1 'polypeptide(L)'
;MFCSRKTLQYDYLCRRQPMKKTAQSTTARQKMLNRLQKLEPGALVRYSDFASLGIAPGTVAVNLSRLRQQGVVQQVAKGTYRLPKQSRFGPVPVSEQQVLQMLLQMPNKKLRGYPTGVTAFNRLGLTTQVAQEIQIATPRPGRPKKVGNVRVRFVRSRGDMKPEQVKLRQLLDALRHIKRLPDTSPAAALPRLREQVKQLPLAEKTTLARLAQDYNPATRALLGALLEGLGENKLAAKLKASLNPLTTYKLGLSEQALSNRAQWKIR
;
A
#
# COMPACT_ATOMS: atom_id res chain seq x y z
N MET A 1 35.81 -36.82 91.27
CA MET A 1 34.51 -36.05 91.16
C MET A 1 34.66 -35.06 90.07
N PHE A 2 33.66 -35.00 89.26
CA PHE A 2 33.33 -34.01 88.22
C PHE A 2 34.01 -34.13 86.82
N CYS A 3 33.12 -34.45 85.93
CA CYS A 3 33.13 -34.56 84.55
C CYS A 3 33.30 -33.18 83.89
N SER A 4 34.18 -33.06 82.88
CA SER A 4 34.24 -31.90 82.02
C SER A 4 33.93 -32.30 80.60
N ARG A 5 32.83 -31.74 80.11
CA ARG A 5 32.31 -31.96 78.76
C ARG A 5 33.21 -31.23 77.71
N LYS A 6 33.68 -31.95 76.71
CA LYS A 6 34.29 -31.38 75.55
C LYS A 6 33.20 -30.88 74.62
N THR A 7 33.21 -29.59 74.34
CA THR A 7 32.39 -28.94 73.32
C THR A 7 33.11 -29.05 71.99
N LEU A 8 32.55 -29.81 71.07
CA LEU A 8 33.02 -29.89 69.66
C LEU A 8 32.42 -28.70 68.94
N GLN A 9 33.27 -27.79 68.53
CA GLN A 9 32.96 -26.65 67.70
C GLN A 9 32.97 -27.09 66.22
N TYR A 10 31.78 -27.20 65.61
CA TYR A 10 31.67 -27.46 64.18
C TYR A 10 31.70 -26.12 63.46
N ASP A 11 32.82 -25.80 62.83
CA ASP A 11 32.96 -24.73 61.87
C ASP A 11 32.26 -25.13 60.58
N TYR A 12 31.01 -24.71 60.42
CA TYR A 12 30.35 -24.72 59.12
C TYR A 12 30.78 -23.49 58.32
N LEU A 13 31.82 -23.64 57.53
CA LEU A 13 32.20 -22.73 56.43
C LEU A 13 31.08 -22.75 55.39
N CYS A 14 30.12 -21.91 55.55
CA CYS A 14 29.07 -21.63 54.58
C CYS A 14 29.69 -20.89 53.38
N ARG A 15 30.25 -21.64 52.43
CA ARG A 15 30.62 -21.10 51.11
C ARG A 15 29.36 -20.63 50.44
N ARG A 16 29.06 -19.34 50.53
CA ARG A 16 28.11 -18.66 49.64
C ARG A 16 28.69 -18.73 48.22
N GLN A 17 28.25 -19.73 47.42
CA GLN A 17 28.43 -19.68 45.99
C GLN A 17 27.67 -18.46 45.47
N PRO A 18 28.27 -17.60 44.60
CA PRO A 18 27.55 -16.55 43.97
C PRO A 18 26.48 -17.19 43.08
N MET A 19 25.19 -16.95 43.41
CA MET A 19 24.11 -17.32 42.52
C MET A 19 24.38 -16.71 41.15
N LYS A 20 24.73 -17.57 40.16
CA LYS A 20 24.73 -17.20 38.76
C LYS A 20 23.39 -16.60 38.48
N LYS A 21 23.35 -15.29 38.14
CA LYS A 21 22.18 -14.62 37.56
C LYS A 21 21.86 -15.42 36.31
N THR A 22 20.94 -16.37 36.39
CA THR A 22 20.30 -17.01 35.26
C THR A 22 19.70 -15.89 34.44
N ALA A 23 20.23 -15.68 33.24
CA ALA A 23 19.65 -14.78 32.27
C ALA A 23 18.18 -15.19 32.14
N GLN A 24 17.27 -14.36 32.66
CA GLN A 24 15.82 -14.60 32.59
C GLN A 24 15.50 -14.72 31.10
N SER A 25 15.18 -15.92 30.66
CA SER A 25 14.74 -16.16 29.28
C SER A 25 13.51 -15.32 29.05
N THR A 26 13.66 -14.22 28.35
CA THR A 26 12.58 -13.28 28.10
C THR A 26 11.45 -14.04 27.41
N THR A 27 10.29 -14.14 28.06
CA THR A 27 9.15 -14.90 27.51
C THR A 27 8.74 -14.35 26.15
N ALA A 28 8.14 -15.19 25.30
CA ALA A 28 7.61 -14.76 24.00
C ALA A 28 6.73 -13.51 24.12
N ARG A 29 5.89 -13.46 25.16
CA ARG A 29 5.05 -12.29 25.46
C ARG A 29 5.86 -11.03 25.74
N GLN A 30 6.92 -11.13 26.54
CA GLN A 30 7.76 -9.97 26.89
C GLN A 30 8.51 -9.46 25.65
N LYS A 31 9.03 -10.35 24.80
CA LYS A 31 9.65 -9.98 23.52
C LYS A 31 8.67 -9.21 22.63
N MET A 32 7.41 -9.65 22.58
CA MET A 32 6.36 -8.98 21.81
C MET A 32 6.00 -7.61 22.39
N LEU A 33 5.84 -7.50 23.71
CA LEU A 33 5.58 -6.21 24.37
C LEU A 33 6.71 -5.22 24.13
N ASN A 34 7.97 -5.63 24.31
CA ASN A 34 9.12 -4.78 24.04
C ASN A 34 9.17 -4.31 22.56
N ARG A 35 8.73 -5.15 21.63
CA ARG A 35 8.60 -4.75 20.21
C ARG A 35 7.49 -3.74 19.99
N LEU A 36 6.33 -3.93 20.62
CA LEU A 36 5.18 -3.02 20.52
C LEU A 36 5.47 -1.65 21.14
N GLN A 37 6.17 -1.59 22.27
CA GLN A 37 6.56 -0.35 22.92
C GLN A 37 7.49 0.55 22.09
N LYS A 38 8.22 -0.04 21.12
CA LYS A 38 9.08 0.70 20.18
C LYS A 38 8.32 1.28 18.99
N LEU A 39 7.02 1.00 18.88
CA LEU A 39 6.20 1.48 17.78
C LEU A 39 5.38 2.70 18.20
N GLU A 40 5.17 3.61 17.26
CA GLU A 40 4.34 4.78 17.47
C GLU A 40 2.86 4.42 17.73
N PRO A 41 2.16 5.17 18.58
CA PRO A 41 0.71 5.02 18.76
C PRO A 41 -0.02 5.09 17.42
N GLY A 42 -0.89 4.14 17.17
CA GLY A 42 -1.61 3.99 15.90
C GLY A 42 -0.92 3.08 14.88
N ALA A 43 0.30 2.62 15.13
CA ALA A 43 1.01 1.71 14.24
C ALA A 43 0.23 0.41 14.00
N LEU A 44 0.26 -0.08 12.77
CA LEU A 44 -0.33 -1.36 12.38
C LEU A 44 0.69 -2.48 12.56
N VAL A 45 0.25 -3.62 13.08
CA VAL A 45 1.07 -4.79 13.41
C VAL A 45 0.43 -6.05 12.87
N ARG A 46 1.22 -6.92 12.26
CA ARG A 46 0.82 -8.25 11.75
C ARG A 46 1.62 -9.35 12.42
N TYR A 47 1.18 -10.59 12.23
CA TYR A 47 1.95 -11.75 12.69
C TYR A 47 3.38 -11.77 12.13
N SER A 48 3.56 -11.40 10.87
CA SER A 48 4.86 -11.34 10.20
C SER A 48 5.87 -10.38 10.85
N ASP A 49 5.38 -9.35 11.56
CA ASP A 49 6.24 -8.33 12.15
C ASP A 49 6.99 -8.85 13.41
N PHE A 50 6.58 -10.03 13.89
CA PHE A 50 7.21 -10.75 15.00
C PHE A 50 8.08 -11.94 14.53
N ALA A 51 8.18 -12.19 13.23
CA ALA A 51 8.96 -13.32 12.70
C ALA A 51 10.44 -13.26 13.11
N SER A 52 11.00 -12.04 13.18
CA SER A 52 12.40 -11.81 13.59
C SER A 52 12.68 -12.11 15.08
N LEU A 53 11.64 -12.32 15.90
CA LEU A 53 11.79 -12.63 17.33
C LEU A 53 11.97 -14.13 17.60
N GLY A 54 11.95 -14.98 16.57
CA GLY A 54 12.06 -16.44 16.73
C GLY A 54 10.86 -17.08 17.45
N ILE A 55 9.66 -16.45 17.37
CA ILE A 55 8.44 -16.92 18.02
C ILE A 55 7.58 -17.66 16.99
N ALA A 56 7.11 -18.85 17.33
CA ALA A 56 6.22 -19.63 16.46
C ALA A 56 4.94 -18.85 16.13
N PRO A 57 4.44 -18.91 14.88
CA PRO A 57 3.27 -18.13 14.44
C PRO A 57 2.01 -18.34 15.29
N GLY A 58 1.78 -19.58 15.75
CA GLY A 58 0.67 -19.90 16.65
C GLY A 58 0.78 -19.18 18.00
N THR A 59 1.99 -19.13 18.57
CA THR A 59 2.28 -18.42 19.82
C THR A 59 2.09 -16.91 19.65
N VAL A 60 2.48 -16.34 18.51
CA VAL A 60 2.23 -14.92 18.17
C VAL A 60 0.73 -14.65 18.13
N ALA A 61 -0.05 -15.51 17.47
CA ALA A 61 -1.50 -15.35 17.35
C ALA A 61 -2.20 -15.37 18.73
N VAL A 62 -1.85 -16.33 19.59
CA VAL A 62 -2.40 -16.43 20.95
C VAL A 62 -2.04 -15.20 21.78
N ASN A 63 -0.78 -14.77 21.76
CA ASN A 63 -0.36 -13.59 22.53
C ASN A 63 -1.03 -12.30 22.03
N LEU A 64 -1.16 -12.09 20.72
CA LEU A 64 -1.88 -10.92 20.17
C LEU A 64 -3.37 -10.95 20.55
N SER A 65 -4.00 -12.13 20.58
CA SER A 65 -5.38 -12.27 21.05
C SER A 65 -5.51 -11.86 22.53
N ARG A 66 -4.59 -12.30 23.40
CA ARG A 66 -4.56 -11.92 24.81
C ARG A 66 -4.29 -10.42 24.99
N LEU A 67 -3.34 -9.85 24.25
CA LEU A 67 -3.05 -8.41 24.26
C LEU A 67 -4.23 -7.57 23.78
N ARG A 68 -5.04 -8.09 22.84
CA ARG A 68 -6.30 -7.47 22.44
C ARG A 68 -7.31 -7.45 23.58
N GLN A 69 -7.49 -8.55 24.29
CA GLN A 69 -8.40 -8.62 25.44
C GLN A 69 -7.99 -7.65 26.56
N GLN A 70 -6.69 -7.40 26.71
CA GLN A 70 -6.13 -6.44 27.66
C GLN A 70 -6.14 -4.98 27.17
N GLY A 71 -6.64 -4.71 25.94
CA GLY A 71 -6.69 -3.36 25.36
C GLY A 71 -5.33 -2.83 24.87
N VAL A 72 -4.25 -3.61 24.95
CA VAL A 72 -2.91 -3.20 24.52
C VAL A 72 -2.85 -3.04 22.99
N VAL A 73 -3.61 -3.85 22.25
CA VAL A 73 -3.78 -3.73 20.81
C VAL A 73 -5.25 -3.87 20.42
N GLN A 74 -5.66 -3.22 19.33
CA GLN A 74 -7.00 -3.33 18.74
C GLN A 74 -6.93 -4.13 17.43
N GLN A 75 -7.82 -5.08 17.22
CA GLN A 75 -7.91 -5.81 15.96
C GLN A 75 -8.64 -4.96 14.93
N VAL A 76 -8.00 -4.67 13.79
CA VAL A 76 -8.57 -3.86 12.70
C VAL A 76 -8.96 -4.69 11.48
N ALA A 77 -8.34 -5.87 11.33
CA ALA A 77 -8.73 -6.89 10.35
C ALA A 77 -8.18 -8.26 10.80
N LYS A 78 -8.58 -9.34 10.13
CA LYS A 78 -8.05 -10.69 10.41
C LYS A 78 -6.52 -10.68 10.32
N GLY A 79 -5.85 -11.05 11.42
CA GLY A 79 -4.37 -11.09 11.50
C GLY A 79 -3.69 -9.72 11.49
N THR A 80 -4.45 -8.62 11.63
CA THR A 80 -3.92 -7.27 11.67
C THR A 80 -4.44 -6.56 12.92
N TYR A 81 -3.51 -6.00 13.66
CA TYR A 81 -3.77 -5.27 14.90
C TYR A 81 -3.20 -3.86 14.80
N ARG A 82 -3.59 -3.02 15.71
CA ARG A 82 -3.17 -1.64 15.81
C ARG A 82 -2.88 -1.29 17.25
N LEU A 83 -1.83 -0.50 17.51
CA LEU A 83 -1.64 0.16 18.79
C LEU A 83 -2.73 1.23 18.96
N PRO A 84 -3.45 1.28 20.10
CA PRO A 84 -4.41 2.33 20.35
C PRO A 84 -3.76 3.71 20.25
N LYS A 85 -4.43 4.63 19.58
CA LYS A 85 -4.07 6.05 19.56
C LYS A 85 -5.27 6.83 20.05
N GLN A 86 -5.07 7.58 21.11
CA GLN A 86 -6.07 8.47 21.69
C GLN A 86 -5.81 9.91 21.25
N SER A 87 -6.86 10.66 21.09
CA SER A 87 -6.83 12.12 20.96
C SER A 87 -7.74 12.73 22.02
N ARG A 88 -7.73 14.05 22.16
CA ARG A 88 -8.68 14.77 23.02
C ARG A 88 -10.15 14.53 22.64
N PHE A 89 -10.41 14.05 21.42
CA PHE A 89 -11.76 13.74 20.92
C PHE A 89 -12.08 12.24 20.94
N GLY A 90 -11.26 11.42 21.59
CA GLY A 90 -11.44 9.96 21.68
C GLY A 90 -10.50 9.16 20.78
N PRO A 91 -10.82 7.86 20.54
CA PRO A 91 -9.96 6.98 19.77
C PRO A 91 -9.87 7.40 18.31
N VAL A 92 -8.63 7.59 17.83
CA VAL A 92 -8.37 7.97 16.43
C VAL A 92 -8.64 6.78 15.51
N PRO A 93 -9.47 6.89 14.46
CA PRO A 93 -9.71 5.80 13.51
C PRO A 93 -8.46 5.48 12.67
N VAL A 94 -8.44 4.29 12.01
CA VAL A 94 -7.38 3.93 11.06
C VAL A 94 -7.48 4.82 9.83
N SER A 95 -6.37 5.46 9.45
CA SER A 95 -6.33 6.33 8.27
C SER A 95 -6.22 5.53 6.97
N GLU A 96 -6.70 6.11 5.86
CA GLU A 96 -6.53 5.55 4.51
C GLU A 96 -5.05 5.27 4.20
N GLN A 97 -4.16 6.18 4.56
CA GLN A 97 -2.73 6.03 4.34
C GLN A 97 -2.14 4.82 5.07
N GLN A 98 -2.55 4.58 6.32
CA GLN A 98 -2.13 3.39 7.07
C GLN A 98 -2.64 2.10 6.42
N VAL A 99 -3.89 2.09 5.95
CA VAL A 99 -4.47 0.94 5.23
C VAL A 99 -3.70 0.67 3.94
N LEU A 100 -3.40 1.71 3.15
CA LEU A 100 -2.61 1.58 1.93
C LEU A 100 -1.22 1.04 2.22
N GLN A 101 -0.50 1.61 3.18
CA GLN A 101 0.83 1.14 3.58
C GLN A 101 0.81 -0.34 3.97
N MET A 102 -0.17 -0.73 4.80
CA MET A 102 -0.33 -2.12 5.23
C MET A 102 -0.59 -3.07 4.06
N LEU A 103 -1.44 -2.69 3.10
CA LEU A 103 -1.89 -3.58 2.04
C LEU A 103 -0.91 -3.66 0.86
N LEU A 104 -0.22 -2.58 0.59
CA LEU A 104 0.65 -2.46 -0.58
C LEU A 104 2.07 -2.96 -0.32
N GLN A 105 2.61 -2.79 0.90
CA GLN A 105 3.97 -3.19 1.21
C GLN A 105 4.06 -4.66 1.61
N MET A 106 4.99 -5.39 0.99
CA MET A 106 5.43 -6.72 1.41
C MET A 106 6.65 -6.62 2.33
N PRO A 107 6.94 -7.66 3.16
CA PRO A 107 8.13 -7.69 4.02
C PRO A 107 9.44 -7.45 3.26
N ASN A 108 9.51 -7.88 1.99
CA ASN A 108 10.67 -7.72 1.10
C ASN A 108 10.67 -6.40 0.30
N LYS A 109 9.90 -5.39 0.72
CA LYS A 109 9.73 -4.08 0.05
C LYS A 109 9.11 -4.15 -1.36
N LYS A 110 8.72 -5.33 -1.84
CA LYS A 110 7.96 -5.45 -3.11
C LYS A 110 6.54 -4.91 -2.93
N LEU A 111 6.01 -4.29 -3.96
CA LEU A 111 4.61 -3.85 -3.98
C LEU A 111 3.70 -5.00 -4.41
N ARG A 112 2.58 -5.15 -3.71
CA ARG A 112 1.48 -6.05 -4.10
C ARG A 112 0.54 -5.43 -5.13
N GLY A 113 0.57 -4.12 -5.28
CA GLY A 113 -0.32 -3.34 -6.11
C GLY A 113 -0.12 -1.85 -5.89
N TYR A 114 -1.05 -1.05 -6.39
CA TYR A 114 -1.04 0.40 -6.21
C TYR A 114 -2.47 0.94 -6.07
N PRO A 115 -2.67 2.08 -5.38
CA PRO A 115 -3.99 2.71 -5.28
C PRO A 115 -4.41 3.26 -6.63
N THR A 116 -5.65 2.96 -7.04
CA THR A 116 -6.27 3.44 -8.28
C THR A 116 -7.69 4.00 -8.02
N GLY A 117 -8.44 4.31 -9.08
CA GLY A 117 -9.78 4.86 -8.97
C GLY A 117 -9.79 6.25 -8.35
N VAL A 118 -10.85 6.60 -7.64
CA VAL A 118 -11.07 7.97 -7.10
C VAL A 118 -9.90 8.44 -6.25
N THR A 119 -9.31 7.58 -5.41
CA THR A 119 -8.10 7.91 -4.62
C THR A 119 -6.93 8.37 -5.50
N ALA A 120 -6.68 7.68 -6.61
CA ALA A 120 -5.61 8.07 -7.54
C ALA A 120 -5.98 9.33 -8.34
N PHE A 121 -7.24 9.44 -8.79
CA PHE A 121 -7.72 10.59 -9.56
C PHE A 121 -7.69 11.88 -8.74
N ASN A 122 -8.01 11.79 -7.45
CA ASN A 122 -7.89 12.91 -6.51
C ASN A 122 -6.43 13.37 -6.38
N ARG A 123 -5.48 12.42 -6.22
CA ARG A 123 -4.04 12.74 -6.15
C ARG A 123 -3.49 13.36 -7.44
N LEU A 124 -4.08 13.01 -8.58
CA LEU A 124 -3.76 13.63 -9.87
C LEU A 124 -4.48 14.96 -10.10
N GLY A 125 -5.29 15.42 -9.14
CA GLY A 125 -6.07 16.66 -9.23
C GLY A 125 -7.21 16.62 -10.26
N LEU A 126 -7.70 15.41 -10.60
CA LEU A 126 -8.76 15.21 -11.59
C LEU A 126 -10.17 15.23 -10.98
N THR A 127 -10.28 15.13 -9.66
CA THR A 127 -11.55 15.18 -8.91
C THR A 127 -11.29 15.66 -7.49
N THR A 128 -12.28 16.26 -6.87
CA THR A 128 -12.29 16.61 -5.45
C THR A 128 -13.05 15.61 -4.59
N GLN A 129 -13.68 14.61 -5.20
CA GLN A 129 -14.41 13.58 -4.46
C GLN A 129 -13.54 12.79 -3.52
N VAL A 130 -14.07 12.53 -2.32
CA VAL A 130 -13.45 11.61 -1.35
C VAL A 130 -13.91 10.20 -1.67
N ALA A 131 -12.96 9.28 -1.82
CA ALA A 131 -13.26 7.89 -2.12
C ALA A 131 -13.99 7.20 -0.95
N GLN A 132 -15.17 6.65 -1.19
CA GLN A 132 -15.90 5.83 -0.20
C GLN A 132 -15.24 4.46 0.02
N GLU A 133 -14.50 3.98 -0.96
CA GLU A 133 -13.68 2.77 -0.89
C GLU A 133 -12.34 2.96 -1.59
N ILE A 134 -11.30 2.39 -1.02
CA ILE A 134 -9.99 2.37 -1.65
C ILE A 134 -9.96 1.26 -2.69
N GLN A 135 -9.62 1.61 -3.93
CA GLN A 135 -9.36 0.63 -4.98
C GLN A 135 -7.86 0.36 -5.09
N ILE A 136 -7.48 -0.92 -5.05
CA ILE A 136 -6.09 -1.36 -5.20
C ILE A 136 -5.99 -2.21 -6.45
N ALA A 137 -5.23 -1.72 -7.43
CA ALA A 137 -4.88 -2.48 -8.62
C ALA A 137 -3.77 -3.48 -8.29
N THR A 138 -4.00 -4.76 -8.57
CA THR A 138 -3.08 -5.86 -8.27
C THR A 138 -3.17 -6.97 -9.32
N PRO A 139 -2.09 -7.69 -9.63
CA PRO A 139 -2.13 -8.83 -10.57
C PRO A 139 -3.06 -9.95 -10.11
N ARG A 140 -3.17 -10.15 -8.80
CA ARG A 140 -4.02 -11.18 -8.17
C ARG A 140 -5.03 -10.52 -7.23
N PRO A 141 -6.18 -10.05 -7.76
CA PRO A 141 -7.20 -9.43 -6.95
C PRO A 141 -7.81 -10.44 -5.97
N GLY A 142 -7.85 -10.04 -4.71
CA GLY A 142 -8.56 -10.76 -3.65
C GLY A 142 -10.02 -10.30 -3.52
N ARG A 143 -10.74 -10.90 -2.57
CA ARG A 143 -12.09 -10.45 -2.21
C ARG A 143 -12.04 -9.06 -1.57
N PRO A 144 -13.08 -8.24 -1.75
CA PRO A 144 -13.22 -6.98 -1.02
C PRO A 144 -13.14 -7.22 0.48
N LYS A 145 -12.57 -6.27 1.22
CA LYS A 145 -12.44 -6.36 2.68
C LYS A 145 -12.58 -5.02 3.36
N LYS A 146 -12.88 -5.06 4.64
CA LYS A 146 -12.90 -3.88 5.51
C LYS A 146 -11.70 -3.92 6.46
N VAL A 147 -11.01 -2.80 6.60
CA VAL A 147 -9.89 -2.61 7.54
C VAL A 147 -10.23 -1.40 8.42
N GLY A 148 -10.59 -1.64 9.66
CA GLY A 148 -11.22 -0.60 10.48
C GLY A 148 -12.50 -0.08 9.80
N ASN A 149 -12.57 1.23 9.59
CA ASN A 149 -13.70 1.88 8.89
C ASN A 149 -13.52 1.97 7.36
N VAL A 150 -12.35 1.59 6.85
CA VAL A 150 -12.00 1.74 5.43
C VAL A 150 -12.42 0.50 4.64
N ARG A 151 -13.22 0.69 3.59
CA ARG A 151 -13.54 -0.36 2.62
C ARG A 151 -12.44 -0.44 1.57
N VAL A 152 -12.05 -1.66 1.20
CA VAL A 152 -11.00 -1.89 0.20
C VAL A 152 -11.51 -2.87 -0.84
N ARG A 153 -11.42 -2.48 -2.12
CA ARG A 153 -11.68 -3.33 -3.27
C ARG A 153 -10.41 -3.54 -4.09
N PHE A 154 -10.22 -4.77 -4.56
CA PHE A 154 -9.11 -5.12 -5.43
C PHE A 154 -9.59 -5.20 -6.87
N VAL A 155 -8.85 -4.56 -7.77
CA VAL A 155 -9.09 -4.60 -9.22
C VAL A 155 -7.88 -5.22 -9.91
N ARG A 156 -8.11 -5.89 -11.04
CA ARG A 156 -7.03 -6.54 -11.78
C ARG A 156 -6.14 -5.51 -12.47
N SER A 157 -4.85 -5.62 -12.23
CA SER A 157 -3.80 -4.96 -13.00
C SER A 157 -2.95 -6.00 -13.73
N ARG A 158 -2.32 -5.60 -14.84
CA ARG A 158 -1.39 -6.44 -15.61
C ARG A 158 0.05 -6.05 -15.33
N GLY A 159 0.95 -7.01 -15.52
CA GLY A 159 2.40 -6.81 -15.40
C GLY A 159 2.91 -6.67 -13.95
N ASP A 160 4.22 -6.61 -13.83
CA ASP A 160 4.90 -6.47 -12.54
C ASP A 160 4.71 -5.09 -11.93
N MET A 161 4.67 -5.05 -10.60
CA MET A 161 4.48 -3.82 -9.83
C MET A 161 5.84 -3.29 -9.37
N LYS A 162 6.30 -2.22 -10.01
CA LYS A 162 7.50 -1.49 -9.59
C LYS A 162 7.10 -0.15 -8.96
N PRO A 163 7.72 0.24 -7.83
CA PRO A 163 7.37 1.48 -7.13
C PRO A 163 7.44 2.72 -8.03
N GLU A 164 8.46 2.82 -8.87
CA GLU A 164 8.69 3.94 -9.79
C GLU A 164 7.63 4.03 -10.90
N GLN A 165 6.88 2.97 -11.16
CA GLN A 165 5.85 2.92 -12.20
C GLN A 165 4.45 3.25 -11.68
N VAL A 166 4.27 3.43 -10.37
CA VAL A 166 2.95 3.65 -9.76
C VAL A 166 2.27 4.89 -10.35
N LYS A 167 2.97 6.03 -10.41
CA LYS A 167 2.44 7.27 -10.99
C LYS A 167 2.04 7.09 -12.45
N LEU A 168 2.86 6.40 -13.24
CA LEU A 168 2.60 6.16 -14.66
C LEU A 168 1.36 5.28 -14.87
N ARG A 169 1.19 4.24 -14.05
CA ARG A 169 0.01 3.39 -14.09
C ARG A 169 -1.25 4.15 -13.65
N GLN A 170 -1.16 5.02 -12.66
CA GLN A 170 -2.28 5.88 -12.25
C GLN A 170 -2.71 6.84 -13.37
N LEU A 171 -1.75 7.39 -14.14
CA LEU A 171 -2.05 8.21 -15.32
C LEU A 171 -2.76 7.37 -16.40
N LEU A 172 -2.30 6.15 -16.66
CA LEU A 172 -2.96 5.25 -17.61
C LEU A 172 -4.36 4.84 -17.16
N ASP A 173 -4.55 4.61 -15.87
CA ASP A 173 -5.87 4.33 -15.31
C ASP A 173 -6.82 5.54 -15.45
N ALA A 174 -6.32 6.75 -15.26
CA ALA A 174 -7.11 7.97 -15.47
C ALA A 174 -7.49 8.15 -16.95
N LEU A 175 -6.56 7.94 -17.90
CA LEU A 175 -6.84 7.94 -19.33
C LEU A 175 -7.87 6.85 -19.71
N ARG A 176 -7.76 5.66 -19.14
CA ARG A 176 -8.71 4.55 -19.35
C ARG A 176 -10.11 4.89 -18.87
N HIS A 177 -10.22 5.62 -17.76
CA HIS A 177 -11.50 5.97 -17.15
C HIS A 177 -11.93 7.40 -17.43
N ILE A 178 -11.36 8.08 -18.41
CA ILE A 178 -11.61 9.50 -18.70
C ILE A 178 -13.10 9.86 -18.81
N LYS A 179 -13.93 8.95 -19.34
CA LYS A 179 -15.39 9.11 -19.43
C LYS A 179 -16.14 8.91 -18.11
N ARG A 180 -15.47 8.38 -17.09
CA ARG A 180 -16.05 7.98 -15.80
C ARG A 180 -15.36 8.65 -14.63
N LEU A 181 -14.58 9.69 -14.90
CA LEU A 181 -14.02 10.51 -13.84
C LEU A 181 -15.17 11.24 -13.12
N PRO A 182 -15.21 11.19 -11.78
CA PRO A 182 -16.27 11.90 -11.05
C PRO A 182 -16.10 13.40 -11.16
N ASP A 183 -17.21 14.10 -11.19
CA ASP A 183 -17.33 15.59 -11.17
C ASP A 183 -16.55 16.31 -12.26
N THR A 184 -16.19 15.62 -13.36
CA THR A 184 -15.46 16.24 -14.47
C THR A 184 -15.81 15.58 -15.81
N SER A 185 -15.83 16.38 -16.87
CA SER A 185 -15.99 15.86 -18.23
C SER A 185 -14.63 15.43 -18.81
N PRO A 186 -14.62 14.56 -19.84
CA PRO A 186 -13.40 14.22 -20.57
C PRO A 186 -12.63 15.45 -21.07
N ALA A 187 -13.33 16.44 -21.61
CA ALA A 187 -12.74 17.68 -22.10
C ALA A 187 -12.09 18.51 -20.99
N ALA A 188 -12.70 18.58 -19.80
CA ALA A 188 -12.16 19.31 -18.67
C ALA A 188 -10.96 18.59 -18.00
N ALA A 189 -10.94 17.25 -18.01
CA ALA A 189 -9.86 16.46 -17.45
C ALA A 189 -8.61 16.41 -18.35
N LEU A 190 -8.79 16.48 -19.67
CA LEU A 190 -7.72 16.27 -20.65
C LEU A 190 -6.55 17.25 -20.51
N PRO A 191 -6.74 18.57 -20.32
CA PRO A 191 -5.62 19.52 -20.14
C PRO A 191 -4.72 19.15 -18.95
N ARG A 192 -5.33 18.73 -17.82
CA ARG A 192 -4.58 18.29 -16.64
C ARG A 192 -3.78 17.02 -16.90
N LEU A 193 -4.38 16.05 -17.56
CA LEU A 193 -3.68 14.81 -17.95
C LEU A 193 -2.54 15.10 -18.94
N ARG A 194 -2.77 15.99 -19.92
CA ARG A 194 -1.75 16.46 -20.85
C ARG A 194 -0.57 17.09 -20.13
N GLU A 195 -0.83 17.98 -19.18
CA GLU A 195 0.22 18.64 -18.40
C GLU A 195 1.01 17.62 -17.55
N GLN A 196 0.34 16.66 -16.91
CA GLN A 196 1.00 15.58 -16.17
C GLN A 196 1.93 14.75 -17.07
N VAL A 197 1.51 14.44 -18.31
CA VAL A 197 2.34 13.71 -19.28
C VAL A 197 3.49 14.59 -19.80
N LYS A 198 3.25 15.89 -20.03
CA LYS A 198 4.26 16.86 -20.49
C LYS A 198 5.43 16.96 -19.49
N GLN A 199 5.12 17.00 -18.20
CA GLN A 199 6.10 17.12 -17.11
C GLN A 199 6.97 15.87 -16.91
N LEU A 200 6.61 14.72 -17.51
CA LEU A 200 7.42 13.51 -17.39
C LEU A 200 8.73 13.63 -18.18
N PRO A 201 9.86 13.19 -17.61
CA PRO A 201 11.10 13.00 -18.37
C PRO A 201 10.90 12.03 -19.54
N LEU A 202 11.71 12.12 -20.59
CA LEU A 202 11.62 11.25 -21.78
C LEU A 202 11.69 9.75 -21.43
N ALA A 203 12.51 9.37 -20.44
CA ALA A 203 12.61 8.00 -19.96
C ALA A 203 11.29 7.49 -19.37
N GLU A 204 10.58 8.33 -18.61
CA GLU A 204 9.26 8.00 -18.03
C GLU A 204 8.18 7.98 -19.11
N LYS A 205 8.20 8.90 -20.10
CA LYS A 205 7.30 8.87 -21.27
C LYS A 205 7.48 7.58 -22.06
N THR A 206 8.72 7.14 -22.25
CA THR A 206 9.05 5.86 -22.93
C THR A 206 8.47 4.68 -22.13
N THR A 207 8.63 4.70 -20.81
CA THR A 207 8.07 3.68 -19.93
C THR A 207 6.54 3.71 -19.95
N LEU A 208 5.92 4.89 -19.93
CA LEU A 208 4.48 5.09 -20.03
C LEU A 208 3.91 4.50 -21.31
N ALA A 209 4.53 4.77 -22.46
CA ALA A 209 4.14 4.21 -23.76
C ALA A 209 4.26 2.67 -23.79
N ARG A 210 5.31 2.11 -23.16
CA ARG A 210 5.47 0.65 -23.03
C ARG A 210 4.38 0.06 -22.13
N LEU A 211 4.10 0.64 -20.96
CA LEU A 211 3.05 0.18 -20.05
C LEU A 211 1.65 0.30 -20.66
N ALA A 212 1.43 1.26 -21.56
CA ALA A 212 0.15 1.44 -22.25
C ALA A 212 -0.22 0.25 -23.13
N GLN A 213 0.73 -0.60 -23.55
CA GLN A 213 0.45 -1.83 -24.31
C GLN A 213 -0.40 -2.83 -23.51
N ASP A 214 -0.35 -2.77 -22.19
CA ASP A 214 -1.20 -3.58 -21.29
C ASP A 214 -2.65 -3.07 -21.22
N TYR A 215 -2.93 -1.88 -21.75
CA TYR A 215 -4.23 -1.23 -21.70
C TYR A 215 -5.05 -1.42 -22.98
N ASN A 216 -6.33 -1.07 -22.92
CA ASN A 216 -7.21 -1.19 -24.06
C ASN A 216 -6.83 -0.22 -25.19
N PRO A 217 -7.24 -0.50 -26.44
CA PRO A 217 -6.89 0.33 -27.59
C PRO A 217 -7.30 1.79 -27.45
N ALA A 218 -8.44 2.09 -26.83
CA ALA A 218 -8.89 3.47 -26.63
C ALA A 218 -7.93 4.28 -25.74
N THR A 219 -7.38 3.65 -24.68
CA THR A 219 -6.36 4.28 -23.82
C THR A 219 -5.05 4.52 -24.58
N ARG A 220 -4.64 3.54 -25.43
CA ARG A 220 -3.44 3.68 -26.27
C ARG A 220 -3.61 4.78 -27.32
N ALA A 221 -4.79 4.88 -27.93
CA ALA A 221 -5.11 5.94 -28.88
C ALA A 221 -5.06 7.33 -28.21
N LEU A 222 -5.68 7.46 -27.02
CA LEU A 222 -5.69 8.73 -26.29
C LEU A 222 -4.28 9.16 -25.87
N LEU A 223 -3.48 8.23 -25.29
CA LEU A 223 -2.09 8.51 -24.93
C LEU A 223 -1.25 8.88 -26.15
N GLY A 224 -1.44 8.15 -27.27
CA GLY A 224 -0.71 8.41 -28.53
C GLY A 224 -1.02 9.81 -29.07
N ALA A 225 -2.29 10.21 -29.07
CA ALA A 225 -2.70 11.57 -29.45
C ALA A 225 -2.09 12.65 -28.55
N LEU A 226 -2.01 12.42 -27.22
CA LEU A 226 -1.36 13.34 -26.30
C LEU A 226 0.15 13.43 -26.56
N LEU A 227 0.84 12.31 -26.74
CA LEU A 227 2.27 12.28 -27.01
C LEU A 227 2.62 12.96 -28.35
N GLU A 228 1.84 12.72 -29.40
CA GLU A 228 1.99 13.41 -30.68
C GLU A 228 1.82 14.92 -30.54
N GLY A 229 0.78 15.37 -29.83
CA GLY A 229 0.56 16.79 -29.54
C GLY A 229 1.60 17.43 -28.60
N LEU A 230 2.49 16.63 -28.00
CA LEU A 230 3.65 17.08 -27.21
C LEU A 230 4.98 16.95 -28.01
N GLY A 231 4.95 16.56 -29.29
CA GLY A 231 6.11 16.39 -30.13
C GLY A 231 6.84 15.04 -29.98
N GLU A 232 6.32 14.12 -29.20
CA GLU A 232 6.90 12.79 -28.95
C GLU A 232 6.51 11.80 -30.05
N ASN A 233 6.77 12.17 -31.33
CA ASN A 233 6.29 11.45 -32.53
C ASN A 233 6.72 9.99 -32.58
N LYS A 234 7.96 9.67 -32.14
CA LYS A 234 8.47 8.28 -32.16
C LYS A 234 7.67 7.38 -31.20
N LEU A 235 7.28 7.88 -30.04
CA LEU A 235 6.47 7.14 -29.06
C LEU A 235 5.02 7.02 -29.52
N ALA A 236 4.46 8.10 -30.08
CA ALA A 236 3.14 8.11 -30.67
C ALA A 236 3.02 7.09 -31.82
N ALA A 237 3.97 7.03 -32.73
CA ALA A 237 3.99 6.07 -33.85
C ALA A 237 3.97 4.60 -33.38
N LYS A 238 4.72 4.27 -32.29
CA LYS A 238 4.69 2.93 -31.67
C LYS A 238 3.32 2.57 -31.14
N LEU A 239 2.61 3.51 -30.52
CA LEU A 239 1.25 3.28 -30.05
C LEU A 239 0.27 3.14 -31.21
N LYS A 240 0.39 3.98 -32.25
CA LYS A 240 -0.46 3.95 -33.45
C LYS A 240 -0.36 2.61 -34.18
N ALA A 241 0.84 2.07 -34.33
CA ALA A 241 1.08 0.76 -34.93
C ALA A 241 0.40 -0.40 -34.19
N SER A 242 0.08 -0.22 -32.89
CA SER A 242 -0.62 -1.23 -32.10
C SER A 242 -2.14 -1.14 -32.18
N LEU A 243 -2.70 -0.19 -32.93
CA LEU A 243 -4.13 0.04 -33.08
C LEU A 243 -4.69 -0.54 -34.36
N ASN A 244 -5.93 -1.02 -34.31
CA ASN A 244 -6.64 -1.39 -35.51
C ASN A 244 -7.10 -0.11 -36.25
N PRO A 245 -6.70 0.12 -37.50
CA PRO A 245 -7.01 1.33 -38.27
C PRO A 245 -8.50 1.53 -38.55
N LEU A 246 -9.30 0.46 -38.49
CA LEU A 246 -10.75 0.51 -38.72
C LEU A 246 -11.56 0.84 -37.49
N THR A 247 -10.96 0.76 -36.29
CA THR A 247 -11.69 0.94 -35.04
C THR A 247 -11.77 2.42 -34.64
N THR A 248 -12.97 2.87 -34.28
CA THR A 248 -13.20 4.21 -33.75
C THR A 248 -13.44 4.17 -32.23
N TYR A 249 -12.85 5.12 -31.51
CA TYR A 249 -12.88 5.19 -30.07
C TYR A 249 -13.79 6.31 -29.57
N LYS A 250 -14.95 5.99 -29.00
CA LYS A 250 -15.92 6.95 -28.49
C LYS A 250 -15.51 7.47 -27.09
N LEU A 251 -14.73 8.54 -27.04
CA LEU A 251 -14.21 9.12 -25.79
C LEU A 251 -14.94 10.41 -25.38
N GLY A 252 -15.81 10.97 -26.23
CA GLY A 252 -16.54 12.21 -25.93
C GLY A 252 -15.62 13.44 -25.93
N LEU A 253 -14.60 13.46 -26.80
CA LEU A 253 -13.66 14.56 -26.94
C LEU A 253 -13.96 15.34 -28.22
N SER A 254 -14.14 16.65 -28.09
CA SER A 254 -14.28 17.56 -29.22
C SER A 254 -12.93 17.84 -29.88
N GLU A 255 -12.96 18.41 -31.07
CA GLU A 255 -11.75 18.85 -31.77
C GLU A 255 -11.04 20.00 -31.06
N GLN A 256 -11.80 20.88 -30.39
CA GLN A 256 -11.22 21.92 -29.54
C GLN A 256 -10.45 21.35 -28.35
N ALA A 257 -10.90 20.23 -27.78
CA ALA A 257 -10.20 19.56 -26.67
C ALA A 257 -8.97 18.76 -27.15
N LEU A 258 -9.05 18.16 -28.35
CA LEU A 258 -7.98 17.33 -28.91
C LEU A 258 -7.94 17.50 -30.44
N SER A 259 -7.12 18.42 -30.93
CA SER A 259 -7.09 18.83 -32.35
C SER A 259 -6.73 17.67 -33.30
N ASN A 260 -5.88 16.74 -32.88
CA ASN A 260 -5.48 15.58 -33.70
C ASN A 260 -6.37 14.33 -33.50
N ARG A 261 -7.55 14.47 -32.84
CA ARG A 261 -8.44 13.33 -32.51
C ARG A 261 -8.82 12.48 -33.72
N ALA A 262 -9.05 13.12 -34.89
CA ALA A 262 -9.46 12.41 -36.07
C ALA A 262 -8.40 11.43 -36.58
N GLN A 263 -7.12 11.80 -36.51
CA GLN A 263 -5.98 10.96 -36.91
C GLN A 263 -5.83 9.73 -35.98
N TRP A 264 -6.36 9.78 -34.76
CA TRP A 264 -6.37 8.72 -33.75
C TRP A 264 -7.72 8.00 -33.67
N LYS A 265 -8.63 8.25 -34.61
CA LYS A 265 -9.96 7.64 -34.63
C LYS A 265 -10.75 7.87 -33.32
N ILE A 266 -10.53 8.99 -32.63
CA ILE A 266 -11.23 9.37 -31.40
C ILE A 266 -12.44 10.23 -31.75
N ARG A 267 -13.58 9.91 -31.12
CA ARG A 267 -14.86 10.67 -31.22
C ARG A 267 -15.42 11.00 -29.85
#